data_c293832b6a0ba4dc0eb18661600bca99
#
_entry.id   c293832b6a0ba4dc0eb18661600bca99
#
_cell.length_a   1.000
_cell.length_b   1.000
_cell.length_c   1.000
_cell.angle_alpha   90.00
_cell.angle_beta   90.00
_cell.angle_gamma   90.00
#
_symmetry.space_group_name_H-M   'P 1'
#
loop_
_entity.id
_entity.type
_entity.pdbx_description
1 polymer ?
#
loop_
_entity_poly.entity_id
_entity_poly.type
_entity_poly.pdbx_seq_one_letter_code
_entity_poly.pdbx_strand_id
1 'polypeptide(L)'
;RKFATQADLMESVEVVIAGYQKKNRILSDKEKLIVSYHEVGHALVAAMQTNSAPVQKITIIPRTSGALGYTMQVEEGEHFLMNKTEMENKIATFTGGRAAEELIFGEITTGASNDIEQATKFARAMITRYGMNEEFDMVAMESVSNQYLGGDSSLTCSMETQTLIDQKVVQLVKEQHQKAKKILEDNVMKLHEIAKFLYEHETITGEEFMAVSYTHLTLPTNREV
;
A
#
# COMPACT_ATOMS: atom_id res chain seq x y z
N ARG A 1 16.62 9.90 -29.55
CA ARG A 1 17.71 9.12 -28.96
C ARG A 1 17.89 7.83 -29.72
N LYS A 2 19.12 7.31 -29.85
CA LYS A 2 19.40 6.03 -30.55
C LYS A 2 19.35 4.80 -29.62
N PHE A 3 19.35 5.00 -28.31
CA PHE A 3 19.38 3.95 -27.30
C PHE A 3 18.46 4.31 -26.12
N ALA A 4 17.80 3.31 -25.57
CA ALA A 4 17.09 3.41 -24.31
C ALA A 4 18.09 3.23 -23.15
N THR A 5 17.97 4.07 -22.13
CA THR A 5 18.75 3.97 -20.89
C THR A 5 17.95 3.25 -19.82
N GLN A 6 18.60 2.85 -18.72
CA GLN A 6 17.92 2.29 -17.55
C GLN A 6 16.84 3.27 -17.01
N ALA A 7 17.12 4.58 -17.01
CA ALA A 7 16.15 5.59 -16.58
C ALA A 7 14.93 5.65 -17.51
N ASP A 8 15.10 5.51 -18.82
CA ASP A 8 13.99 5.47 -19.78
C ASP A 8 13.10 4.23 -19.56
N LEU A 9 13.69 3.09 -19.19
CA LEU A 9 12.95 1.87 -18.85
C LEU A 9 12.17 2.04 -17.54
N MET A 10 12.78 2.58 -16.50
CA MET A 10 12.12 2.84 -15.23
C MET A 10 10.95 3.82 -15.40
N GLU A 11 11.13 4.91 -16.14
CA GLU A 11 10.05 5.86 -16.43
C GLU A 11 8.91 5.18 -17.21
N SER A 12 9.23 4.28 -18.15
CA SER A 12 8.22 3.53 -18.88
C SER A 12 7.39 2.62 -17.97
N VAL A 13 8.01 1.94 -17.02
CA VAL A 13 7.33 1.13 -16.00
C VAL A 13 6.42 2.02 -15.14
N GLU A 14 6.91 3.17 -14.68
CA GLU A 14 6.12 4.13 -13.90
C GLU A 14 4.90 4.66 -14.68
N VAL A 15 5.06 4.93 -15.97
CA VAL A 15 3.96 5.36 -16.84
C VAL A 15 2.89 4.29 -16.97
N VAL A 16 3.28 3.03 -17.06
CA VAL A 16 2.33 1.90 -17.11
C VAL A 16 1.59 1.73 -15.78
N ILE A 17 2.28 1.86 -14.65
CA ILE A 17 1.71 1.63 -13.31
C ILE A 17 0.85 2.83 -12.86
N ALA A 18 1.38 4.04 -12.97
CA ALA A 18 0.80 5.24 -12.37
C ALA A 18 0.39 6.33 -13.38
N GLY A 19 0.67 6.16 -14.66
CA GLY A 19 0.44 7.15 -15.71
C GLY A 19 1.54 8.22 -15.77
N TYR A 20 1.40 9.16 -16.73
CA TYR A 20 2.35 10.26 -16.91
C TYR A 20 2.32 11.24 -15.75
N GLN A 21 3.44 11.92 -15.49
CA GLN A 21 3.49 13.04 -14.54
C GLN A 21 2.64 14.21 -15.03
N LYS A 22 1.80 14.77 -14.16
CA LYS A 22 1.03 16.00 -14.45
C LYS A 22 1.90 17.21 -14.18
N LYS A 23 2.37 17.87 -15.25
CA LYS A 23 3.21 19.07 -15.15
C LYS A 23 2.47 20.31 -14.62
N ASN A 24 1.15 20.34 -14.67
CA ASN A 24 0.34 21.53 -14.44
C ASN A 24 -0.53 21.47 -13.16
N ARG A 25 -0.37 20.46 -12.31
CA ARG A 25 -1.12 20.35 -11.06
C ARG A 25 -0.20 20.68 -9.89
N ILE A 26 -0.45 21.83 -9.27
CA ILE A 26 0.23 22.25 -8.04
C ILE A 26 -0.70 21.85 -6.89
N LEU A 27 -0.20 21.00 -5.99
CA LEU A 27 -0.87 20.71 -4.73
C LEU A 27 -0.71 21.93 -3.82
N SER A 28 -1.73 22.24 -3.02
CA SER A 28 -1.56 23.17 -1.91
C SER A 28 -0.62 22.57 -0.87
N ASP A 29 0.02 23.42 -0.07
CA ASP A 29 0.95 22.96 0.98
C ASP A 29 0.27 21.98 1.95
N LYS A 30 -1.02 22.21 2.25
CA LYS A 30 -1.81 21.29 3.08
C LYS A 30 -2.00 19.94 2.40
N GLU A 31 -2.39 19.90 1.12
CA GLU A 31 -2.55 18.65 0.37
C GLU A 31 -1.21 17.93 0.21
N LYS A 32 -0.14 18.68 -0.10
CA LYS A 32 1.21 18.12 -0.21
C LYS A 32 1.63 17.44 1.07
N LEU A 33 1.35 18.06 2.23
CA LEU A 33 1.65 17.47 3.53
C LEU A 33 0.84 16.20 3.78
N ILE A 34 -0.47 16.22 3.53
CA ILE A 34 -1.34 15.05 3.72
C ILE A 34 -0.88 13.88 2.84
N VAL A 35 -0.62 14.14 1.55
CA VAL A 35 -0.14 13.11 0.61
C VAL A 35 1.22 12.56 1.04
N SER A 36 2.13 13.40 1.57
CA SER A 36 3.43 12.91 2.09
C SER A 36 3.25 11.91 3.23
N TYR A 37 2.39 12.17 4.18
CA TYR A 37 2.09 11.22 5.26
C TYR A 37 1.37 9.98 4.77
N HIS A 38 0.45 10.13 3.82
CA HIS A 38 -0.28 9.03 3.21
C HIS A 38 0.66 8.04 2.53
N GLU A 39 1.53 8.51 1.64
CA GLU A 39 2.48 7.65 0.91
C GLU A 39 3.53 7.02 1.85
N VAL A 40 4.03 7.79 2.81
CA VAL A 40 4.94 7.23 3.82
C VAL A 40 4.22 6.22 4.72
N GLY A 41 2.93 6.40 4.98
CA GLY A 41 2.10 5.44 5.70
C GLY A 41 2.12 4.07 5.02
N HIS A 42 1.90 4.00 3.70
CA HIS A 42 2.03 2.77 2.93
C HIS A 42 3.44 2.17 3.02
N ALA A 43 4.45 2.98 2.77
CA ALA A 43 5.84 2.54 2.75
C ALA A 43 6.31 2.00 4.11
N LEU A 44 5.96 2.70 5.19
CA LEU A 44 6.39 2.32 6.53
C LEU A 44 5.67 1.07 7.02
N VAL A 45 4.36 0.94 6.77
CA VAL A 45 3.62 -0.29 7.07
C VAL A 45 4.22 -1.48 6.31
N ALA A 46 4.55 -1.30 5.02
CA ALA A 46 5.19 -2.34 4.23
C ALA A 46 6.56 -2.75 4.82
N ALA A 47 7.42 -1.77 5.10
CA ALA A 47 8.79 -2.00 5.56
C ALA A 47 8.87 -2.62 6.98
N MET A 48 7.85 -2.39 7.82
CA MET A 48 7.80 -2.94 9.19
C MET A 48 7.14 -4.33 9.25
N GLN A 49 6.75 -4.90 8.13
CA GLN A 49 6.19 -6.24 8.04
C GLN A 49 7.22 -7.23 7.47
N THR A 50 7.15 -8.48 7.91
CA THR A 50 7.87 -9.60 7.29
C THR A 50 7.16 -10.01 5.99
N ASN A 51 7.90 -10.55 5.04
CA ASN A 51 7.34 -11.03 3.75
C ASN A 51 6.57 -9.94 2.99
N SER A 52 7.10 -8.73 2.97
CA SER A 52 6.60 -7.61 2.18
C SER A 52 7.64 -7.21 1.15
N ALA A 53 7.19 -6.87 -0.05
CA ALA A 53 8.09 -6.41 -1.10
C ALA A 53 8.80 -5.12 -0.68
N PRO A 54 10.09 -4.95 -0.98
CA PRO A 54 10.83 -3.76 -0.62
C PRO A 54 10.29 -2.52 -1.32
N VAL A 55 10.34 -1.39 -0.61
CA VAL A 55 9.99 -0.08 -1.17
C VAL A 55 11.11 0.35 -2.10
N GLN A 56 10.78 0.61 -3.37
CA GLN A 56 11.73 1.07 -4.37
C GLN A 56 11.70 2.58 -4.59
N LYS A 57 10.52 3.18 -4.45
CA LYS A 57 10.32 4.61 -4.67
C LYS A 57 9.05 5.10 -3.98
N ILE A 58 9.08 6.32 -3.47
CA ILE A 58 7.91 7.04 -2.97
C ILE A 58 7.89 8.41 -3.64
N THR A 59 6.75 8.83 -4.16
CA THR A 59 6.61 10.16 -4.78
C THR A 59 5.24 10.77 -4.49
N ILE A 60 5.22 12.08 -4.36
CA ILE A 60 4.01 12.89 -4.21
C ILE A 60 3.75 13.76 -5.44
N ILE A 61 4.37 13.41 -6.57
CA ILE A 61 4.14 14.07 -7.86
C ILE A 61 2.87 13.50 -8.49
N PRO A 62 1.82 14.32 -8.74
CA PRO A 62 0.56 13.85 -9.29
C PRO A 62 0.69 13.20 -10.67
N ARG A 63 -0.09 12.15 -10.90
CA ARG A 63 -0.09 11.36 -12.13
C ARG A 63 -1.39 11.51 -12.92
N THR A 64 -1.36 11.14 -14.20
CA THR A 64 -2.55 11.22 -15.09
C THR A 64 -3.62 10.20 -14.75
N SER A 65 -3.29 9.12 -14.05
CA SER A 65 -4.26 8.17 -13.49
C SER A 65 -5.21 8.78 -12.44
N GLY A 66 -4.87 9.97 -11.91
CA GLY A 66 -5.60 10.64 -10.84
C GLY A 66 -4.92 10.52 -9.48
N ALA A 67 -3.94 9.65 -9.33
CA ALA A 67 -3.16 9.53 -8.12
C ALA A 67 -2.41 10.85 -7.81
N LEU A 68 -2.40 11.25 -6.54
CA LEU A 68 -1.69 12.43 -6.05
C LEU A 68 -0.24 12.11 -5.68
N GLY A 69 0.01 10.86 -5.39
CA GLY A 69 1.31 10.25 -5.14
C GLY A 69 1.25 8.76 -5.43
N TYR A 70 2.32 8.04 -5.21
CA TYR A 70 2.34 6.58 -5.16
C TYR A 70 3.60 6.05 -4.46
N THR A 71 3.43 4.90 -3.83
CA THR A 71 4.51 4.12 -3.26
C THR A 71 4.72 2.88 -4.14
N MET A 72 5.92 2.75 -4.71
CA MET A 72 6.28 1.62 -5.55
C MET A 72 7.01 0.56 -4.74
N GLN A 73 6.46 -0.64 -4.74
CA GLN A 73 7.07 -1.85 -4.20
C GLN A 73 7.35 -2.81 -5.34
N VAL A 74 8.52 -3.41 -5.36
CA VAL A 74 8.90 -4.41 -6.37
C VAL A 74 9.40 -5.64 -5.65
N GLU A 75 8.79 -6.79 -5.92
CA GLU A 75 9.22 -8.07 -5.39
C GLU A 75 10.56 -8.47 -6.01
N GLU A 76 11.48 -8.95 -5.19
CA GLU A 76 12.76 -9.48 -5.65
C GLU A 76 12.58 -10.95 -6.03
N GLY A 77 12.82 -11.26 -7.29
CA GLY A 77 12.72 -12.62 -7.85
C GLY A 77 11.34 -13.00 -8.39
N GLU A 78 11.23 -14.24 -8.85
CA GLU A 78 9.97 -14.81 -9.38
C GLU A 78 9.14 -15.35 -8.22
N HIS A 79 8.13 -14.60 -7.79
CA HIS A 79 7.21 -15.00 -6.73
C HIS A 79 5.81 -15.24 -7.34
N PHE A 80 5.45 -16.52 -7.54
CA PHE A 80 4.19 -16.91 -8.18
C PHE A 80 3.07 -17.24 -7.18
N LEU A 81 3.41 -17.50 -5.92
CA LEU A 81 2.45 -17.90 -4.90
C LEU A 81 2.52 -16.95 -3.72
N MET A 82 1.35 -16.52 -3.24
CA MET A 82 1.22 -15.73 -2.02
C MET A 82 0.54 -16.58 -0.95
N ASN A 83 1.13 -16.62 0.24
CA ASN A 83 0.49 -17.23 1.39
C ASN A 83 -0.50 -16.26 2.07
N LYS A 84 -1.27 -16.79 3.03
CA LYS A 84 -2.28 -16.03 3.76
C LYS A 84 -1.69 -14.77 4.43
N THR A 85 -0.55 -14.92 5.11
CA THR A 85 0.12 -13.81 5.81
C THR A 85 0.58 -12.71 4.86
N GLU A 86 1.10 -13.06 3.69
CA GLU A 86 1.50 -12.11 2.66
C GLU A 86 0.30 -11.32 2.12
N MET A 87 -0.83 -11.98 1.90
CA MET A 87 -2.05 -11.30 1.48
C MET A 87 -2.61 -10.37 2.57
N GLU A 88 -2.62 -10.80 3.83
CA GLU A 88 -2.98 -9.98 4.98
C GLU A 88 -2.05 -8.76 5.11
N ASN A 89 -0.75 -8.95 4.92
CA ASN A 89 0.24 -7.87 4.92
C ASN A 89 -0.02 -6.86 3.79
N LYS A 90 -0.39 -7.32 2.60
CA LYS A 90 -0.78 -6.41 1.50
C LYS A 90 -2.02 -5.60 1.84
N ILE A 91 -3.04 -6.21 2.46
CA ILE A 91 -4.23 -5.48 2.92
C ILE A 91 -3.82 -4.41 3.96
N ALA A 92 -2.99 -4.76 4.94
CA ALA A 92 -2.48 -3.79 5.91
C ALA A 92 -1.73 -2.64 5.22
N THR A 93 -0.88 -2.94 4.24
CA THR A 93 -0.16 -1.94 3.45
C THR A 93 -1.11 -1.01 2.70
N PHE A 94 -2.15 -1.52 2.02
CA PHE A 94 -3.16 -0.67 1.37
C PHE A 94 -3.88 0.26 2.35
N THR A 95 -4.08 -0.17 3.59
CA THR A 95 -4.73 0.71 4.59
C THR A 95 -3.76 1.69 5.27
N GLY A 96 -2.46 1.58 5.00
CA GLY A 96 -1.40 2.36 5.66
C GLY A 96 -1.52 3.87 5.46
N GLY A 97 -1.84 4.32 4.24
CA GLY A 97 -2.03 5.74 3.94
C GLY A 97 -3.18 6.35 4.75
N ARG A 98 -4.34 5.68 4.77
CA ARG A 98 -5.48 6.08 5.58
C ARG A 98 -5.17 6.08 7.07
N ALA A 99 -4.47 5.06 7.55
CA ALA A 99 -4.06 4.96 8.95
C ALA A 99 -3.13 6.11 9.37
N ALA A 100 -2.23 6.55 8.47
CA ALA A 100 -1.38 7.72 8.70
C ALA A 100 -2.19 9.03 8.76
N GLU A 101 -3.17 9.22 7.87
CA GLU A 101 -4.06 10.39 7.93
C GLU A 101 -4.83 10.44 9.26
N GLU A 102 -5.44 9.34 9.69
CA GLU A 102 -6.17 9.25 10.96
C GLU A 102 -5.27 9.54 12.16
N LEU A 103 -4.05 8.96 12.18
CA LEU A 103 -3.13 9.11 13.30
C LEU A 103 -2.61 10.55 13.44
N ILE A 104 -2.25 11.20 12.33
CA ILE A 104 -1.55 12.48 12.34
C ILE A 104 -2.51 13.67 12.31
N PHE A 105 -3.57 13.59 11.52
CA PHE A 105 -4.50 14.71 11.30
C PHE A 105 -5.82 14.54 12.04
N GLY A 106 -6.15 13.33 12.52
CA GLY A 106 -7.45 13.03 13.11
C GLY A 106 -8.61 13.09 12.11
N GLU A 107 -8.30 13.24 10.83
CA GLU A 107 -9.24 13.34 9.72
C GLU A 107 -8.89 12.33 8.64
N ILE A 108 -9.84 12.08 7.74
CA ILE A 108 -9.68 11.15 6.62
C ILE A 108 -10.05 11.86 5.33
N THR A 109 -9.31 11.57 4.26
CA THR A 109 -9.56 12.17 2.96
C THR A 109 -10.10 11.17 1.94
N THR A 110 -10.51 11.68 0.78
CA THR A 110 -10.92 10.86 -0.36
C THR A 110 -9.74 10.21 -1.09
N GLY A 111 -8.49 10.55 -0.70
CA GLY A 111 -7.27 10.03 -1.33
C GLY A 111 -7.15 8.52 -1.30
N ALA A 112 -7.65 7.91 -0.22
CA ALA A 112 -7.58 6.46 -0.01
C ALA A 112 -8.63 5.64 -0.82
N SER A 113 -9.36 6.22 -1.79
CA SER A 113 -10.44 5.49 -2.47
C SER A 113 -9.96 4.24 -3.20
N ASN A 114 -8.84 4.31 -3.92
CA ASN A 114 -8.26 3.18 -4.61
C ASN A 114 -7.72 2.12 -3.63
N ASP A 115 -7.12 2.55 -2.53
CA ASP A 115 -6.58 1.65 -1.51
C ASP A 115 -7.68 0.84 -0.83
N ILE A 116 -8.82 1.48 -0.55
CA ILE A 116 -10.02 0.83 -0.03
C ILE A 116 -10.54 -0.22 -1.02
N GLU A 117 -10.58 0.11 -2.31
CA GLU A 117 -10.98 -0.83 -3.35
C GLU A 117 -10.04 -2.03 -3.42
N GLN A 118 -8.72 -1.81 -3.45
CA GLN A 118 -7.72 -2.87 -3.49
C GLN A 118 -7.77 -3.74 -2.21
N ALA A 119 -7.81 -3.14 -1.04
CA ALA A 119 -7.92 -3.87 0.23
C ALA A 119 -9.17 -4.77 0.26
N THR A 120 -10.32 -4.25 -0.18
CA THR A 120 -11.58 -5.01 -0.27
C THR A 120 -11.48 -6.14 -1.27
N LYS A 121 -10.89 -5.91 -2.44
CA LYS A 121 -10.71 -6.91 -3.49
C LYS A 121 -9.82 -8.06 -3.03
N PHE A 122 -8.69 -7.76 -2.37
CA PHE A 122 -7.80 -8.76 -1.80
C PHE A 122 -8.50 -9.57 -0.69
N ALA A 123 -9.16 -8.91 0.25
CA ALA A 123 -9.89 -9.57 1.33
C ALA A 123 -11.00 -10.49 0.80
N ARG A 124 -11.75 -10.03 -0.21
CA ARG A 124 -12.77 -10.85 -0.86
C ARG A 124 -12.17 -12.07 -1.53
N ALA A 125 -11.10 -11.91 -2.31
CA ALA A 125 -10.43 -13.01 -2.99
C ALA A 125 -9.88 -14.07 -2.01
N MET A 126 -9.33 -13.66 -0.86
CA MET A 126 -8.88 -14.58 0.19
C MET A 126 -10.00 -15.49 0.66
N ILE A 127 -11.20 -14.93 0.80
CA ILE A 127 -12.37 -15.65 1.31
C ILE A 127 -13.05 -16.49 0.22
N THR A 128 -13.31 -15.89 -0.96
CA THR A 128 -14.17 -16.51 -1.98
C THR A 128 -13.44 -17.41 -2.96
N ARG A 129 -12.12 -17.19 -3.17
CA ARG A 129 -11.33 -17.87 -4.22
C ARG A 129 -10.26 -18.79 -3.66
N TYR A 130 -9.57 -18.35 -2.60
CA TYR A 130 -8.36 -19.05 -2.14
C TYR A 130 -8.58 -19.91 -0.91
N GLY A 131 -9.80 -19.94 -0.35
CA GLY A 131 -10.10 -20.74 0.83
C GLY A 131 -9.28 -20.36 2.06
N MET A 132 -8.84 -19.07 2.16
CA MET A 132 -8.00 -18.59 3.26
C MET A 132 -8.83 -18.13 4.47
N ASN A 133 -10.00 -18.72 4.66
CA ASN A 133 -10.90 -18.45 5.77
C ASN A 133 -11.33 -19.79 6.42
N GLU A 134 -11.27 -19.88 7.75
CA GLU A 134 -11.55 -21.10 8.50
C GLU A 134 -13.01 -21.56 8.39
N GLU A 135 -13.95 -20.65 8.16
CA GLU A 135 -15.38 -20.96 8.09
C GLU A 135 -15.79 -21.59 6.77
N PHE A 136 -15.15 -21.18 5.66
CA PHE A 136 -15.46 -21.69 4.32
C PHE A 136 -14.44 -22.70 3.81
N ASP A 137 -13.23 -22.69 4.37
CA ASP A 137 -12.11 -23.58 4.06
C ASP A 137 -11.94 -23.78 2.53
N MET A 138 -11.87 -25.02 2.05
CA MET A 138 -11.61 -25.40 0.66
C MET A 138 -12.86 -25.30 -0.25
N VAL A 139 -13.82 -24.44 0.06
CA VAL A 139 -15.02 -24.25 -0.76
C VAL A 139 -14.89 -22.99 -1.62
N ALA A 140 -15.01 -23.14 -2.94
CA ALA A 140 -15.06 -22.02 -3.86
C ALA A 140 -16.43 -21.34 -3.84
N MET A 141 -16.48 -20.09 -3.41
CA MET A 141 -17.71 -19.28 -3.34
C MET A 141 -17.88 -18.35 -4.56
N GLU A 142 -16.94 -18.38 -5.49
CA GLU A 142 -16.90 -17.53 -6.67
C GLU A 142 -16.48 -18.34 -7.89
N SER A 143 -17.16 -18.12 -9.03
CA SER A 143 -16.76 -18.65 -10.33
C SER A 143 -16.34 -17.48 -11.25
N VAL A 144 -15.26 -17.68 -11.99
CA VAL A 144 -14.79 -16.70 -12.98
C VAL A 144 -15.08 -17.25 -14.36
N SER A 145 -15.95 -16.58 -15.09
CA SER A 145 -16.23 -16.88 -16.50
C SER A 145 -15.27 -16.12 -17.40
N ASN A 146 -14.69 -16.81 -18.40
CA ASN A 146 -13.78 -16.20 -19.38
C ASN A 146 -12.53 -15.50 -18.83
N GLN A 147 -11.68 -16.23 -18.15
CA GLN A 147 -10.41 -15.75 -17.57
C GLN A 147 -9.50 -15.02 -18.59
N TYR A 148 -9.63 -15.31 -19.89
CA TYR A 148 -8.85 -14.66 -20.97
C TYR A 148 -9.41 -13.34 -21.48
N LEU A 149 -10.65 -12.96 -21.12
CA LEU A 149 -11.33 -11.75 -21.59
C LEU A 149 -11.64 -10.78 -20.43
N GLY A 150 -10.92 -10.86 -19.32
CA GLY A 150 -11.17 -10.02 -18.14
C GLY A 150 -12.44 -10.41 -17.39
N GLY A 151 -12.70 -11.70 -17.34
CA GLY A 151 -13.92 -12.36 -16.93
C GLY A 151 -14.68 -11.79 -15.75
N ASP A 152 -15.98 -11.71 -15.91
CA ASP A 152 -16.91 -11.40 -14.81
C ASP A 152 -16.84 -12.50 -13.76
N SER A 153 -16.67 -12.12 -12.51
CA SER A 153 -16.79 -13.02 -11.39
C SER A 153 -18.21 -13.00 -10.84
N SER A 154 -18.77 -14.17 -10.59
CA SER A 154 -20.07 -14.31 -9.98
C SER A 154 -20.00 -15.18 -8.74
N LEU A 155 -20.68 -14.75 -7.67
CA LEU A 155 -20.83 -15.57 -6.47
C LEU A 155 -21.72 -16.76 -6.73
N THR A 156 -21.29 -17.95 -6.29
CA THR A 156 -21.96 -19.25 -6.49
C THR A 156 -22.53 -19.82 -5.20
N CYS A 157 -22.97 -18.94 -4.31
CA CYS A 157 -23.48 -19.31 -2.98
C CYS A 157 -24.83 -18.65 -2.68
N SER A 158 -25.50 -19.10 -1.61
CA SER A 158 -26.79 -18.53 -1.18
C SER A 158 -26.64 -17.09 -0.70
N MET A 159 -27.76 -16.35 -0.58
CA MET A 159 -27.74 -14.98 -0.08
C MET A 159 -27.29 -14.90 1.37
N GLU A 160 -27.60 -15.88 2.19
CA GLU A 160 -27.14 -15.99 3.58
C GLU A 160 -25.62 -16.11 3.62
N THR A 161 -25.02 -16.93 2.77
CA THR A 161 -23.57 -17.09 2.66
C THR A 161 -22.93 -15.79 2.14
N GLN A 162 -23.55 -15.09 1.19
CA GLN A 162 -23.05 -13.78 0.72
C GLN A 162 -22.99 -12.78 1.86
N THR A 163 -24.01 -12.74 2.73
CA THR A 163 -24.01 -11.87 3.91
C THR A 163 -22.85 -12.19 4.85
N LEU A 164 -22.56 -13.47 5.08
CA LEU A 164 -21.41 -13.90 5.90
C LEU A 164 -20.09 -13.51 5.25
N ILE A 165 -19.95 -13.70 3.93
CA ILE A 165 -18.77 -13.26 3.17
C ILE A 165 -18.53 -11.76 3.38
N ASP A 166 -19.56 -10.91 3.23
CA ASP A 166 -19.44 -9.48 3.42
C ASP A 166 -19.02 -9.11 4.84
N GLN A 167 -19.56 -9.78 5.85
CA GLN A 167 -19.14 -9.58 7.25
C GLN A 167 -17.67 -9.95 7.46
N LYS A 168 -17.21 -11.08 6.90
CA LYS A 168 -15.81 -11.52 7.00
C LYS A 168 -14.86 -10.58 6.26
N VAL A 169 -15.23 -10.05 5.09
CA VAL A 169 -14.46 -9.04 4.37
C VAL A 169 -14.28 -7.79 5.22
N VAL A 170 -15.37 -7.28 5.79
CA VAL A 170 -15.32 -6.08 6.66
C VAL A 170 -14.44 -6.35 7.89
N GLN A 171 -14.58 -7.52 8.51
CA GLN A 171 -13.78 -7.90 9.67
C GLN A 171 -12.28 -7.94 9.32
N LEU A 172 -11.92 -8.66 8.24
CA LEU A 172 -10.53 -8.81 7.81
C LEU A 172 -9.88 -7.46 7.49
N VAL A 173 -10.57 -6.59 6.73
CA VAL A 173 -10.04 -5.26 6.41
C VAL A 173 -9.86 -4.43 7.68
N LYS A 174 -10.81 -4.46 8.63
CA LYS A 174 -10.68 -3.76 9.91
C LYS A 174 -9.50 -4.26 10.74
N GLU A 175 -9.30 -5.57 10.81
CA GLU A 175 -8.17 -6.16 11.54
C GLU A 175 -6.82 -5.72 10.95
N GLN A 176 -6.70 -5.75 9.62
CA GLN A 176 -5.48 -5.31 8.95
C GLN A 176 -5.27 -3.79 9.05
N HIS A 177 -6.34 -3.00 9.03
CA HIS A 177 -6.26 -1.57 9.28
C HIS A 177 -5.78 -1.25 10.72
N GLN A 178 -6.28 -1.96 11.74
CA GLN A 178 -5.80 -1.80 13.11
C GLN A 178 -4.33 -2.20 13.24
N LYS A 179 -3.89 -3.27 12.54
CA LYS A 179 -2.48 -3.65 12.45
C LYS A 179 -1.63 -2.52 11.86
N ALA A 180 -2.08 -1.91 10.75
CA ALA A 180 -1.40 -0.78 10.13
C ALA A 180 -1.29 0.42 11.09
N LYS A 181 -2.38 0.79 11.77
CA LYS A 181 -2.37 1.86 12.79
C LYS A 181 -1.35 1.60 13.87
N LYS A 182 -1.34 0.39 14.44
CA LYS A 182 -0.40 0.02 15.49
C LYS A 182 1.05 0.12 15.01
N ILE A 183 1.35 -0.36 13.80
CA ILE A 183 2.69 -0.23 13.21
C ILE A 183 3.11 1.25 13.13
N LEU A 184 2.22 2.13 12.70
CA LEU A 184 2.51 3.56 12.58
C LEU A 184 2.63 4.24 13.95
N GLU A 185 1.80 3.89 14.92
CA GLU A 185 1.89 4.38 16.31
C GLU A 185 3.24 4.00 16.93
N ASP A 186 3.67 2.74 16.78
CA ASP A 186 4.94 2.24 17.30
C ASP A 186 6.16 2.88 16.58
N ASN A 187 5.98 3.47 15.41
CA ASN A 187 7.02 4.09 14.59
C ASN A 187 6.73 5.56 14.23
N VAL A 188 5.96 6.28 15.06
CA VAL A 188 5.50 7.64 14.75
C VAL A 188 6.64 8.64 14.48
N MET A 189 7.77 8.51 15.17
CA MET A 189 8.94 9.36 14.92
C MET A 189 9.51 9.17 13.51
N LYS A 190 9.64 7.92 13.08
CA LYS A 190 10.06 7.61 11.70
C LYS A 190 9.07 8.12 10.67
N LEU A 191 7.77 7.97 10.95
CA LEU A 191 6.72 8.51 10.10
C LEU A 191 6.88 10.02 9.88
N HIS A 192 7.12 10.78 10.93
CA HIS A 192 7.33 12.24 10.84
C HIS A 192 8.58 12.60 10.03
N GLU A 193 9.69 11.92 10.28
CA GLU A 193 10.97 12.23 9.62
C GLU A 193 10.94 11.92 8.13
N ILE A 194 10.42 10.73 7.78
CA ILE A 194 10.34 10.32 6.38
C ILE A 194 9.31 11.19 5.64
N ALA A 195 8.16 11.51 6.26
CA ALA A 195 7.16 12.38 5.65
C ALA A 195 7.70 13.79 5.42
N LYS A 196 8.47 14.36 6.36
CA LYS A 196 9.16 15.63 6.18
C LYS A 196 10.17 15.57 5.04
N PHE A 197 10.99 14.54 4.99
CA PHE A 197 11.97 14.33 3.95
C PHE A 197 11.31 14.21 2.56
N LEU A 198 10.22 13.43 2.45
CA LEU A 198 9.43 13.30 1.23
C LEU A 198 8.75 14.63 0.83
N TYR A 199 8.23 15.39 1.79
CA TYR A 199 7.65 16.71 1.53
C TYR A 199 8.66 17.67 0.91
N GLU A 200 9.91 17.67 1.37
CA GLU A 200 10.99 18.53 0.88
C GLU A 200 11.51 18.10 -0.49
N HIS A 201 11.63 16.81 -0.75
CA HIS A 201 12.25 16.24 -1.97
C HIS A 201 11.24 15.81 -3.05
N GLU A 202 9.95 15.70 -2.71
CA GLU A 202 8.83 15.28 -3.58
C GLU A 202 8.94 13.84 -4.12
N THR A 203 10.14 13.30 -4.19
CA THR A 203 10.43 11.92 -4.60
C THR A 203 11.63 11.41 -3.84
N ILE A 204 11.54 10.24 -3.26
CA ILE A 204 12.65 9.55 -2.58
C ILE A 204 12.78 8.12 -3.09
N THR A 205 14.02 7.65 -3.15
CA THR A 205 14.34 6.26 -3.50
C THR A 205 14.14 5.33 -2.30
N GLY A 206 14.07 4.02 -2.56
CA GLY A 206 14.04 3.02 -1.49
C GLY A 206 15.28 3.08 -0.59
N GLU A 207 16.46 3.36 -1.15
CA GLU A 207 17.70 3.53 -0.38
C GLU A 207 17.61 4.72 0.57
N GLU A 208 17.14 5.88 0.09
CA GLU A 208 16.95 7.08 0.92
C GLU A 208 15.88 6.85 1.99
N PHE A 209 14.77 6.19 1.64
CA PHE A 209 13.74 5.79 2.60
C PHE A 209 14.32 4.92 3.72
N MET A 210 15.10 3.89 3.36
CA MET A 210 15.74 3.01 4.33
C MET A 210 16.77 3.77 5.17
N ALA A 211 17.60 4.62 4.57
CA ALA A 211 18.59 5.43 5.30
C ALA A 211 17.92 6.29 6.38
N VAL A 212 16.86 7.03 6.04
CA VAL A 212 16.11 7.84 7.02
C VAL A 212 15.46 6.96 8.09
N SER A 213 14.91 5.79 7.71
CA SER A 213 14.26 4.87 8.65
C SER A 213 15.21 4.27 9.69
N TYR A 214 16.51 4.16 9.39
CA TYR A 214 17.50 3.53 10.26
C TYR A 214 18.43 4.51 10.97
N THR A 215 18.42 5.82 10.66
CA THR A 215 19.30 6.81 11.28
C THR A 215 19.16 6.91 12.80
N HIS A 216 18.01 6.54 13.36
CA HIS A 216 17.81 6.50 14.81
C HIS A 216 18.33 5.25 15.54
N LEU A 217 18.81 4.23 14.83
CA LEU A 217 19.42 3.05 15.48
C LEU A 217 20.88 3.25 15.89
N THR A 218 21.47 4.40 15.57
CA THR A 218 22.91 4.68 15.78
C THR A 218 23.22 5.97 16.52
N LEU A 219 22.40 6.41 17.46
CA LEU A 219 22.88 7.37 18.44
C LEU A 219 23.62 6.59 19.53
N PRO A 220 24.96 6.71 19.63
CA PRO A 220 25.66 6.18 20.77
C PRO A 220 25.20 6.93 22.00
N THR A 221 24.66 6.22 22.97
CA THR A 221 24.52 6.73 24.34
C THR A 221 25.92 6.96 24.90
N ASN A 222 26.53 8.08 24.64
CA ASN A 222 27.62 8.58 25.48
C ASN A 222 27.01 8.96 26.82
N ARG A 223 26.86 7.97 27.71
CA ARG A 223 26.98 8.19 29.14
C ARG A 223 28.47 8.17 29.44
N GLU A 224 29.08 9.34 29.46
CA GLU A 224 30.30 9.52 30.24
C GLU A 224 29.90 9.73 31.69
N VAL A 225 30.57 8.96 32.51
CA VAL A 225 30.61 8.96 33.98
C VAL A 225 31.28 10.23 34.49
#